data_962a4ce609913278845559610863f242
#
_entry.id   962a4ce609913278845559610863f242
#
_cell.length_a   1.000
_cell.length_b   1.000
_cell.length_c   1.000
_cell.angle_alpha   90.00
_cell.angle_beta   90.00
_cell.angle_gamma   90.00
#
_symmetry.space_group_name_H-M   'P 1'
#
loop_
_entity.id
_entity.type
_entity.pdbx_description
1 polymer ?
#
loop_
_entity_poly.entity_id
_entity_poly.type
_entity_poly.pdbx_seq_one_letter_code
_entity_poly.pdbx_strand_id
1 'polypeptide(L)'
;EGLFTHHAQEDARGSASELSLLAKSGDIEIMRQMVTAGATLWLSPGSEENTFEFFLVQRGKLEIAPEGDDVETLGPGDCFYVHGLKQNVMLRCVEAAELLYVSNCPVFDSEAYWQQELQGLLRRIDEKDHYTQRHSRAGMEYALQLYKELKDHCPGLKLEDFVMGALFHDVGKCNVPGDILR
;
A
#
# COMPACT_ATOMS: atom_id res chain seq x y z
N GLU A 1 -28.50 -3.97 21.68
CA GLU A 1 -28.79 -4.17 20.26
C GLU A 1 -29.42 -2.90 19.73
N GLY A 2 -28.73 -2.10 18.93
CA GLY A 2 -29.19 -0.81 18.46
C GLY A 2 -28.59 -0.40 17.14
N LEU A 3 -29.22 0.57 16.47
CA LEU A 3 -28.68 1.24 15.30
C LEU A 3 -27.65 2.25 15.76
N PHE A 4 -26.42 2.12 15.26
CA PHE A 4 -25.34 3.07 15.51
C PHE A 4 -25.05 3.84 14.22
N THR A 5 -24.98 5.17 14.31
CA THR A 5 -24.53 6.02 13.21
C THR A 5 -23.21 6.66 13.61
N HIS A 6 -22.20 6.50 12.76
CA HIS A 6 -20.90 7.15 12.93
C HIS A 6 -20.65 8.10 11.76
N HIS A 7 -20.08 9.25 12.07
CA HIS A 7 -19.43 10.09 11.06
C HIS A 7 -17.94 9.73 11.06
N ALA A 8 -17.32 9.65 9.89
CA ALA A 8 -15.89 9.41 9.78
C ALA A 8 -15.14 10.48 10.60
N GLN A 9 -14.48 10.06 11.68
CA GLN A 9 -13.85 10.97 12.65
C GLN A 9 -12.33 10.99 12.58
N GLU A 10 -11.72 9.95 12.01
CA GLU A 10 -10.27 9.80 11.97
C GLU A 10 -9.83 9.40 10.56
N ASP A 11 -8.83 10.11 10.04
CA ASP A 11 -8.21 9.82 8.75
C ASP A 11 -6.73 9.51 8.97
N ALA A 12 -6.29 8.34 8.50
CA ALA A 12 -4.89 8.03 8.35
C ALA A 12 -4.47 8.38 6.91
N ARG A 13 -3.66 9.43 6.75
CA ARG A 13 -3.28 9.97 5.43
C ARG A 13 -1.88 9.59 5.04
N GLY A 14 -1.75 8.89 3.92
CA GLY A 14 -0.52 8.61 3.23
C GLY A 14 -0.39 9.35 1.90
N SER A 15 0.81 9.42 1.35
CA SER A 15 1.02 10.00 0.01
C SER A 15 0.34 9.17 -1.10
N ALA A 16 0.11 7.88 -0.85
CA ALA A 16 -0.44 6.91 -1.79
C ALA A 16 -1.89 6.53 -1.49
N SER A 17 -2.30 6.54 -0.21
CA SER A 17 -3.67 6.22 0.20
C SER A 17 -4.09 7.00 1.44
N GLU A 18 -5.39 7.16 1.60
CA GLU A 18 -6.04 7.73 2.78
C GLU A 18 -7.05 6.71 3.27
N LEU A 19 -6.95 6.34 4.55
CA LEU A 19 -7.82 5.37 5.19
C LEU A 19 -8.69 6.09 6.23
N SER A 20 -10.00 5.94 6.14
CA SER A 20 -10.97 6.53 7.08
C SER A 20 -11.76 5.42 7.76
N LEU A 21 -11.77 5.39 9.08
CA LEU A 21 -12.59 4.45 9.85
C LEU A 21 -14.06 4.91 9.80
N LEU A 22 -14.93 4.04 9.28
CA LEU A 22 -16.37 4.29 9.19
C LEU A 22 -17.13 3.69 10.37
N ALA A 23 -16.74 2.49 10.80
CA ALA A 23 -17.34 1.81 11.95
C ALA A 23 -16.39 0.76 12.52
N LYS A 24 -16.50 0.50 13.83
CA LYS A 24 -15.77 -0.56 14.52
C LYS A 24 -16.70 -1.26 15.51
N SER A 25 -16.65 -2.59 15.52
CA SER A 25 -17.39 -3.42 16.48
C SER A 25 -16.61 -4.68 16.79
N GLY A 26 -16.09 -4.78 18.00
CA GLY A 26 -15.15 -5.84 18.37
C GLY A 26 -13.92 -5.76 17.48
N ASP A 27 -13.58 -6.87 16.82
CA ASP A 27 -12.44 -6.98 15.91
C ASP A 27 -12.79 -6.59 14.45
N ILE A 28 -14.06 -6.24 14.18
CA ILE A 28 -14.50 -5.85 12.84
C ILE A 28 -14.32 -4.35 12.65
N GLU A 29 -13.55 -3.99 11.64
CA GLU A 29 -13.37 -2.63 11.16
C GLU A 29 -13.97 -2.47 9.76
N ILE A 30 -14.75 -1.41 9.56
CA ILE A 30 -15.29 -1.00 8.27
C ILE A 30 -14.66 0.34 7.94
N MET A 31 -13.96 0.39 6.83
CA MET A 31 -13.13 1.52 6.44
C MET A 31 -13.45 1.96 5.01
N ARG A 32 -13.18 3.21 4.74
CA ARG A 32 -13.10 3.75 3.37
C ARG A 32 -11.64 4.00 3.05
N GLN A 33 -11.17 3.46 1.94
CA GLN A 33 -9.82 3.68 1.47
C GLN A 33 -9.84 4.45 0.15
N MET A 34 -9.20 5.61 0.14
CA MET A 34 -8.96 6.40 -1.07
C MET A 34 -7.54 6.12 -1.54
N VAL A 35 -7.38 5.74 -2.81
CA VAL A 35 -6.08 5.40 -3.38
C VAL A 35 -5.81 6.30 -4.58
N THR A 36 -4.63 6.92 -4.60
CA THR A 36 -4.24 7.81 -5.70
C THR A 36 -3.86 7.02 -6.94
N ALA A 37 -4.15 7.58 -8.13
CA ALA A 37 -3.73 6.98 -9.40
C ALA A 37 -2.20 6.78 -9.44
N GLY A 38 -1.76 5.64 -9.95
CA GLY A 38 -0.36 5.23 -10.01
C GLY A 38 0.22 4.71 -8.68
N ALA A 39 -0.57 4.70 -7.61
CA ALA A 39 -0.12 4.11 -6.35
C ALA A 39 -0.09 2.58 -6.42
N THR A 40 0.82 2.00 -5.64
CA THR A 40 0.92 0.56 -5.43
C THR A 40 0.66 0.26 -3.97
N LEU A 41 -0.24 -0.67 -3.70
CA LEU A 41 -0.54 -1.19 -2.38
C LEU A 41 -0.09 -2.63 -2.29
N TRP A 42 0.22 -3.07 -1.08
CA TRP A 42 0.60 -4.44 -0.78
C TRP A 42 -0.38 -5.05 0.20
N LEU A 43 -0.94 -6.19 -0.18
CA LEU A 43 -1.64 -7.06 0.75
C LEU A 43 -0.63 -8.06 1.28
N SER A 44 -0.40 -8.04 2.57
CA SER A 44 0.59 -8.90 3.23
C SER A 44 -0.09 -10.03 4.00
N PRO A 45 0.58 -11.18 4.19
CA PRO A 45 0.10 -12.21 5.08
C PRO A 45 -0.20 -11.63 6.47
N GLY A 46 -1.42 -11.85 6.95
CA GLY A 46 -1.80 -11.46 8.30
C GLY A 46 -1.01 -12.22 9.36
N SER A 47 -0.86 -11.62 10.53
CA SER A 47 -0.20 -12.26 11.68
C SER A 47 -1.02 -13.41 12.29
N GLU A 48 -2.30 -13.48 11.98
CA GLU A 48 -3.24 -14.47 12.50
C GLU A 48 -3.82 -15.33 11.37
N GLU A 49 -3.95 -16.65 11.60
CA GLU A 49 -4.43 -17.60 10.60
C GLU A 49 -5.87 -17.32 10.11
N ASN A 50 -6.67 -16.61 10.91
CA ASN A 50 -8.06 -16.29 10.61
C ASN A 50 -8.27 -14.85 10.12
N THR A 51 -7.21 -14.16 9.69
CA THR A 51 -7.35 -12.82 9.12
C THR A 51 -8.20 -12.88 7.85
N PHE A 52 -9.25 -12.07 7.82
CA PHE A 52 -10.13 -11.89 6.68
C PHE A 52 -10.23 -10.41 6.34
N GLU A 53 -9.97 -10.08 5.09
CA GLU A 53 -10.04 -8.73 4.56
C GLU A 53 -10.87 -8.74 3.28
N PHE A 54 -11.84 -7.85 3.19
CA PHE A 54 -12.73 -7.73 2.04
C PHE A 54 -12.67 -6.31 1.48
N PHE A 55 -12.62 -6.22 0.16
CA PHE A 55 -12.54 -4.97 -0.59
C PHE A 55 -13.61 -4.93 -1.67
N LEU A 56 -14.38 -3.85 -1.71
CA LEU A 56 -15.33 -3.54 -2.78
C LEU A 56 -14.90 -2.25 -3.46
N VAL A 57 -14.67 -2.30 -4.75
CA VAL A 57 -14.36 -1.11 -5.56
C VAL A 57 -15.62 -0.29 -5.74
N GLN A 58 -15.67 0.90 -5.16
CA GLN A 58 -16.78 1.83 -5.32
C GLN A 58 -16.57 2.75 -6.51
N ARG A 59 -15.30 3.15 -6.76
CA ARG A 59 -14.89 4.00 -7.88
C ARG A 59 -13.47 3.69 -8.30
N GLY A 60 -13.12 4.09 -9.53
CA GLY A 60 -11.76 3.97 -10.05
C GLY A 60 -11.46 2.59 -10.61
N LYS A 61 -10.16 2.28 -10.73
CA LYS A 61 -9.69 1.07 -11.38
C LYS A 61 -8.41 0.56 -10.75
N LEU A 62 -8.42 -0.72 -10.43
CA LEU A 62 -7.28 -1.42 -9.85
C LEU A 62 -6.82 -2.57 -10.76
N GLU A 63 -5.56 -2.87 -10.69
CA GLU A 63 -4.98 -4.11 -11.19
C GLU A 63 -4.46 -4.93 -10.01
N ILE A 64 -4.83 -6.19 -9.95
CA ILE A 64 -4.34 -7.16 -8.98
C ILE A 64 -3.58 -8.25 -9.73
N ALA A 65 -2.41 -8.61 -9.27
CA ALA A 65 -1.65 -9.74 -9.77
C ALA A 65 -1.58 -10.80 -8.66
N PRO A 66 -2.53 -11.75 -8.62
CA PRO A 66 -2.38 -12.95 -7.82
C PRO A 66 -1.16 -13.74 -8.29
N GLU A 67 -0.78 -14.79 -7.56
CA GLU A 67 0.32 -15.66 -7.97
C GLU A 67 0.21 -16.06 -9.45
N GLY A 68 1.09 -15.55 -10.29
CA GLY A 68 1.12 -15.83 -11.72
C GLY A 68 1.18 -14.57 -12.58
N ASP A 69 1.21 -14.77 -13.90
CA ASP A 69 1.37 -13.68 -14.87
C ASP A 69 0.05 -12.98 -15.27
N ASP A 70 -1.08 -13.49 -14.78
CA ASP A 70 -2.39 -12.97 -15.13
C ASP A 70 -2.76 -11.79 -14.22
N VAL A 71 -2.76 -10.60 -14.81
CA VAL A 71 -3.22 -9.37 -14.15
C VAL A 71 -4.72 -9.25 -14.34
N GLU A 72 -5.46 -9.26 -13.23
CA GLU A 72 -6.89 -8.98 -13.22
C GLU A 72 -7.14 -7.49 -13.03
N THR A 73 -8.08 -6.95 -13.80
CA THR A 73 -8.51 -5.56 -13.67
C THR A 73 -9.86 -5.50 -12.98
N LEU A 74 -9.94 -4.69 -11.91
CA LEU A 74 -11.13 -4.52 -11.09
C LEU A 74 -11.64 -3.09 -11.22
N GLY A 75 -12.95 -2.95 -11.47
CA GLY A 75 -13.67 -1.69 -11.60
C GLY A 75 -14.82 -1.57 -10.60
N PRO A 76 -15.64 -0.50 -10.70
CA PRO A 76 -16.75 -0.27 -9.77
C PRO A 76 -17.76 -1.42 -9.74
N GLY A 77 -18.04 -1.92 -8.54
CA GLY A 77 -18.90 -3.08 -8.27
C GLY A 77 -18.16 -4.39 -8.17
N ASP A 78 -16.89 -4.46 -8.61
CA ASP A 78 -16.06 -5.64 -8.41
C ASP A 78 -15.56 -5.69 -6.97
N CYS A 79 -15.36 -6.89 -6.46
CA CYS A 79 -14.84 -7.11 -5.12
C CYS A 79 -13.81 -8.24 -5.11
N PHE A 80 -12.95 -8.20 -4.12
CA PHE A 80 -12.03 -9.29 -3.81
C PHE A 80 -11.89 -9.42 -2.29
N TYR A 81 -11.40 -10.56 -1.86
CA TYR A 81 -11.13 -10.79 -0.45
C TYR A 81 -9.82 -11.55 -0.26
N VAL A 82 -9.25 -11.37 0.90
CA VAL A 82 -8.03 -12.04 1.34
C VAL A 82 -8.36 -12.89 2.56
N HIS A 83 -7.97 -14.15 2.52
CA HIS A 83 -8.07 -15.07 3.65
C HIS A 83 -6.91 -16.05 3.62
N GLY A 84 -6.13 -16.07 4.69
CA GLY A 84 -4.99 -16.99 4.80
C GLY A 84 -3.92 -16.77 3.73
N LEU A 85 -3.65 -15.52 3.38
CA LEU A 85 -2.62 -15.14 2.40
C LEU A 85 -1.26 -15.66 2.86
N LYS A 86 -0.52 -16.31 1.96
CA LYS A 86 0.79 -16.91 2.26
C LYS A 86 1.95 -16.10 1.72
N GLN A 87 1.68 -15.20 0.79
CA GLN A 87 2.66 -14.30 0.19
C GLN A 87 2.03 -12.96 -0.11
N ASN A 88 2.86 -11.94 -0.31
CA ASN A 88 2.37 -10.61 -0.60
C ASN A 88 1.74 -10.55 -2.00
N VAL A 89 0.62 -9.84 -2.12
CA VAL A 89 -0.06 -9.56 -3.38
C VAL A 89 -0.01 -8.06 -3.64
N MET A 90 0.39 -7.71 -4.85
CA MET A 90 0.47 -6.32 -5.29
C MET A 90 -0.85 -5.88 -5.92
N LEU A 91 -1.34 -4.73 -5.47
CA LEU A 91 -2.40 -3.98 -6.13
C LEU A 91 -1.83 -2.71 -6.73
N ARG A 92 -2.11 -2.46 -7.99
CA ARG A 92 -1.77 -1.22 -8.68
C ARG A 92 -3.03 -0.41 -8.93
N CYS A 93 -3.06 0.82 -8.47
CA CYS A 93 -4.14 1.75 -8.76
C CYS A 93 -3.93 2.41 -10.13
N VAL A 94 -4.70 2.01 -11.12
CA VAL A 94 -4.62 2.55 -12.49
C VAL A 94 -5.30 3.90 -12.59
N GLU A 95 -6.50 4.01 -12.01
CA GLU A 95 -7.26 5.25 -11.87
C GLU A 95 -7.55 5.48 -10.40
N ALA A 96 -7.54 6.73 -9.93
CA ALA A 96 -7.83 7.04 -8.53
C ALA A 96 -9.08 6.27 -8.06
N ALA A 97 -8.93 5.51 -6.99
CA ALA A 97 -9.94 4.55 -6.55
C ALA A 97 -10.47 4.86 -5.15
N GLU A 98 -11.73 4.51 -4.95
CA GLU A 98 -12.40 4.49 -3.64
C GLU A 98 -12.85 3.05 -3.35
N LEU A 99 -12.42 2.53 -2.20
CA LEU A 99 -12.70 1.17 -1.76
C LEU A 99 -13.48 1.19 -0.45
N LEU A 100 -14.48 0.33 -0.34
CA LEU A 100 -14.96 -0.12 0.96
C LEU A 100 -14.08 -1.28 1.41
N TYR A 101 -13.44 -1.12 2.56
CA TYR A 101 -12.53 -2.10 3.13
C TYR A 101 -13.08 -2.60 4.46
N VAL A 102 -13.22 -3.89 4.61
CA VAL A 102 -13.69 -4.54 5.84
C VAL A 102 -12.63 -5.53 6.29
N SER A 103 -12.24 -5.44 7.56
CA SER A 103 -11.29 -6.37 8.18
C SER A 103 -11.85 -6.92 9.50
N ASN A 104 -11.50 -8.15 9.83
CA ASN A 104 -11.74 -8.74 11.15
C ASN A 104 -10.51 -8.62 12.07
N CYS A 105 -9.52 -7.87 11.66
CA CYS A 105 -8.33 -7.53 12.44
C CYS A 105 -8.21 -6.02 12.59
N PRO A 106 -7.62 -5.53 13.69
CA PRO A 106 -7.40 -4.09 13.89
C PRO A 106 -6.29 -3.58 12.96
N VAL A 107 -6.68 -3.12 11.77
CA VAL A 107 -5.77 -2.63 10.73
C VAL A 107 -5.59 -1.12 10.83
N PHE A 108 -6.67 -0.38 11.15
CA PHE A 108 -6.69 1.07 11.09
C PHE A 108 -5.60 1.73 11.95
N ASP A 109 -5.48 1.33 13.21
CA ASP A 109 -4.48 1.88 14.12
C ASP A 109 -3.05 1.51 13.69
N SER A 110 -2.86 0.29 13.19
CA SER A 110 -1.57 -0.20 12.71
C SER A 110 -1.15 0.49 11.42
N GLU A 111 -2.05 0.62 10.46
CA GLU A 111 -1.84 1.34 9.19
C GLU A 111 -1.52 2.82 9.44
N ALA A 112 -2.28 3.49 10.31
CA ALA A 112 -2.05 4.88 10.68
C ALA A 112 -0.63 5.10 11.24
N TYR A 113 -0.20 4.20 12.15
CA TYR A 113 1.13 4.25 12.74
C TYR A 113 2.24 4.06 11.68
N TRP A 114 2.15 2.99 10.89
CA TRP A 114 3.18 2.69 9.88
C TRP A 114 3.21 3.72 8.76
N GLN A 115 2.07 4.23 8.34
CA GLN A 115 2.01 5.30 7.35
C GLN A 115 2.69 6.57 7.84
N GLN A 116 2.49 6.96 9.09
CA GLN A 116 3.18 8.12 9.68
C GLN A 116 4.70 7.92 9.73
N GLU A 117 5.17 6.74 10.15
CA GLU A 117 6.59 6.44 10.23
C GLU A 117 7.25 6.42 8.84
N LEU A 118 6.67 5.72 7.87
CA LEU A 118 7.21 5.65 6.50
C LEU A 118 7.19 7.01 5.82
N GLN A 119 6.13 7.80 5.99
CA GLN A 119 6.07 9.16 5.46
C GLN A 119 7.07 10.08 6.14
N GLY A 120 7.23 9.97 7.46
CA GLY A 120 8.24 10.71 8.19
C GLY A 120 9.64 10.41 7.63
N LEU A 121 9.91 9.15 7.32
CA LEU A 121 11.18 8.73 6.74
C LEU A 121 11.37 9.27 5.31
N LEU A 122 10.39 9.09 4.43
CA LEU A 122 10.45 9.62 3.06
C LEU A 122 10.57 11.14 3.04
N ARG A 123 9.83 11.85 3.90
CA ARG A 123 9.95 13.31 4.04
C ARG A 123 11.36 13.73 4.47
N ARG A 124 11.97 13.02 5.42
CA ARG A 124 13.35 13.27 5.86
C ARG A 124 14.37 13.04 4.74
N ILE A 125 14.13 12.06 3.87
CA ILE A 125 14.94 11.84 2.67
C ILE A 125 14.78 13.04 1.72
N ASP A 126 13.55 13.43 1.42
CA ASP A 126 13.21 14.51 0.49
C ASP A 126 13.71 15.89 0.96
N GLU A 127 13.67 16.18 2.26
CA GLU A 127 14.18 17.44 2.83
C GLU A 127 15.71 17.57 2.68
N LYS A 128 16.41 16.46 2.65
CA LYS A 128 17.87 16.46 2.48
C LYS A 128 18.32 16.51 1.03
N ASP A 129 17.51 16.02 0.11
CA ASP A 129 17.86 15.95 -1.30
C ASP A 129 16.66 16.42 -2.14
N HIS A 130 16.64 17.69 -2.53
CA HIS A 130 15.56 18.31 -3.34
C HIS A 130 15.28 17.63 -4.68
N TYR A 131 16.05 16.62 -5.05
CA TYR A 131 15.91 15.86 -6.28
C TYR A 131 15.01 14.59 -6.12
N THR A 132 14.62 14.23 -4.90
CA THR A 132 14.34 12.83 -4.53
C THR A 132 12.90 12.35 -4.74
N GLN A 133 11.87 13.21 -4.66
CA GLN A 133 10.47 12.73 -4.77
C GLN A 133 10.16 12.07 -6.12
N ARG A 134 10.65 12.66 -7.21
CA ARG A 134 10.53 12.07 -8.56
C ARG A 134 11.49 10.90 -8.74
N HIS A 135 12.65 10.95 -8.10
CA HIS A 135 13.70 9.94 -8.21
C HIS A 135 13.27 8.62 -7.57
N SER A 136 12.80 8.60 -6.33
CA SER A 136 12.35 7.39 -5.65
C SER A 136 11.16 6.74 -6.37
N ARG A 137 10.20 7.56 -6.86
CA ARG A 137 9.06 7.05 -7.65
C ARG A 137 9.49 6.49 -8.99
N ALA A 138 10.36 7.20 -9.72
CA ALA A 138 10.92 6.71 -10.99
C ALA A 138 11.75 5.44 -10.77
N GLY A 139 12.54 5.40 -9.69
CA GLY A 139 13.30 4.21 -9.28
C GLY A 139 12.41 3.00 -9.06
N MET A 140 11.27 3.18 -8.39
CA MET A 140 10.27 2.12 -8.20
C MET A 140 9.66 1.66 -9.53
N GLU A 141 9.32 2.59 -10.43
CA GLU A 141 8.77 2.24 -11.75
C GLU A 141 9.79 1.45 -12.60
N TYR A 142 11.07 1.86 -12.58
CA TYR A 142 12.13 1.12 -13.25
C TYR A 142 12.37 -0.25 -12.60
N ALA A 143 12.31 -0.34 -11.28
CA ALA A 143 12.43 -1.61 -10.56
C ALA A 143 11.31 -2.58 -10.96
N LEU A 144 10.07 -2.12 -11.07
CA LEU A 144 8.95 -2.95 -11.55
C LEU A 144 9.16 -3.47 -12.97
N GLN A 145 9.65 -2.62 -13.88
CA GLN A 145 9.96 -3.03 -15.26
C GLN A 145 11.10 -4.05 -15.28
N LEU A 146 12.16 -3.77 -14.54
CA LEU A 146 13.34 -4.63 -14.48
C LEU A 146 13.03 -5.98 -13.84
N TYR A 147 12.18 -6.00 -12.81
CA TYR A 147 11.72 -7.24 -12.19
C TYR A 147 11.03 -8.16 -13.19
N LYS A 148 10.15 -7.63 -14.05
CA LYS A 148 9.45 -8.42 -15.07
C LYS A 148 10.40 -9.15 -16.01
N GLU A 149 11.53 -8.51 -16.33
CA GLU A 149 12.57 -9.11 -17.21
C GLU A 149 13.47 -10.10 -16.45
N LEU A 150 13.70 -9.89 -15.15
CA LEU A 150 14.67 -10.66 -14.37
C LEU A 150 14.07 -11.84 -13.60
N LYS A 151 12.79 -11.84 -13.30
CA LYS A 151 12.16 -12.85 -12.43
C LYS A 151 12.44 -14.29 -12.86
N ASP A 152 12.45 -14.54 -14.18
CA ASP A 152 12.66 -15.86 -14.75
C ASP A 152 14.14 -16.29 -14.75
N HIS A 153 15.04 -15.32 -14.58
CA HIS A 153 16.49 -15.54 -14.58
C HIS A 153 17.11 -15.51 -13.18
N CYS A 154 16.39 -15.01 -12.21
CA CYS A 154 16.84 -14.85 -10.82
C CYS A 154 15.91 -15.57 -9.84
N PRO A 155 16.01 -16.90 -9.71
CA PRO A 155 15.19 -17.66 -8.76
C PRO A 155 15.39 -17.11 -7.34
N GLY A 156 14.28 -16.79 -6.67
CA GLY A 156 14.28 -16.23 -5.30
C GLY A 156 14.26 -14.69 -5.24
N LEU A 157 14.27 -14.00 -6.39
CA LEU A 157 14.04 -12.57 -6.43
C LEU A 157 12.56 -12.30 -6.11
N LYS A 158 12.29 -11.65 -4.96
CA LYS A 158 10.95 -11.25 -4.57
C LYS A 158 10.67 -9.84 -5.04
N LEU A 159 9.48 -9.64 -5.63
CA LEU A 159 9.05 -8.33 -6.13
C LEU A 159 9.07 -7.27 -5.03
N GLU A 160 8.57 -7.61 -3.85
CA GLU A 160 8.51 -6.72 -2.71
C GLU A 160 9.89 -6.23 -2.27
N ASP A 161 10.85 -7.13 -2.11
CA ASP A 161 12.23 -6.79 -1.71
C ASP A 161 12.88 -5.87 -2.74
N PHE A 162 12.60 -6.12 -4.02
CA PHE A 162 13.13 -5.34 -5.12
C PHE A 162 12.55 -3.93 -5.17
N VAL A 163 11.23 -3.81 -5.03
CA VAL A 163 10.51 -2.53 -5.02
C VAL A 163 10.85 -1.72 -3.76
N MET A 164 10.85 -2.36 -2.59
CA MET A 164 11.21 -1.72 -1.33
C MET A 164 12.67 -1.28 -1.34
N GLY A 165 13.57 -2.11 -1.87
CA GLY A 165 14.96 -1.74 -2.07
C GLY A 165 15.10 -0.50 -2.96
N ALA A 166 14.37 -0.44 -4.07
CA ALA A 166 14.37 0.71 -4.96
C ALA A 166 13.78 1.97 -4.32
N LEU A 167 12.72 1.83 -3.50
CA LEU A 167 12.08 2.97 -2.82
C LEU A 167 12.99 3.57 -1.74
N PHE A 168 13.69 2.72 -1.00
CA PHE A 168 14.51 3.13 0.16
C PHE A 168 16.01 3.08 -0.09
N HIS A 169 16.46 2.94 -1.36
CA HIS A 169 17.90 2.85 -1.66
C HIS A 169 18.72 4.04 -1.12
N ASP A 170 18.08 5.19 -0.99
CA ASP A 170 18.65 6.46 -0.51
C ASP A 170 18.39 6.74 0.98
N VAL A 171 17.80 5.81 1.73
CA VAL A 171 17.44 6.02 3.14
C VAL A 171 18.64 6.44 4.01
N GLY A 172 19.82 5.98 3.68
CA GLY A 172 21.08 6.37 4.33
C GLY A 172 21.37 7.87 4.30
N LYS A 173 20.86 8.60 3.31
CA LYS A 173 21.00 10.07 3.20
C LYS A 173 20.41 10.80 4.40
N CYS A 174 19.45 10.22 5.11
CA CYS A 174 18.89 10.82 6.32
C CYS A 174 19.94 11.10 7.40
N ASN A 175 21.01 10.31 7.44
CA ASN A 175 22.08 10.38 8.43
C ASN A 175 23.35 11.11 7.91
N VAL A 176 23.35 11.54 6.66
CA VAL A 176 24.51 12.27 6.09
C VAL A 176 24.34 13.76 6.33
N PRO A 177 25.37 14.49 6.81
CA PRO A 177 25.33 15.95 6.94
C PRO A 177 25.02 16.62 5.59
N GLY A 178 24.15 17.65 5.59
CA GLY A 178 23.66 18.30 4.38
C GLY A 178 24.73 19.04 3.55
N ASP A 179 25.87 19.37 4.15
CA ASP A 179 27.04 19.97 3.48
C ASP A 179 27.82 18.94 2.64
N ILE A 180 27.64 17.65 2.93
CA ILE A 180 28.27 16.55 2.16
C ILE A 180 27.41 16.14 0.97
N LEU A 181 26.09 16.39 1.01
CA LEU A 181 25.13 16.01 -0.03
C LEU A 181 24.96 17.05 -1.16
N ARG A 182 25.77 18.12 -1.14
CA ARG A 182 25.74 19.22 -2.14
C ARG A 182 26.69 18.98 -3.28
#